data_c4988b177177798f73de2cd958b60f80
#
_entry.id   c4988b177177798f73de2cd958b60f80
#
_cell.length_a   1.000
_cell.length_b   1.000
_cell.length_c   1.000
_cell.angle_alpha   90.00
_cell.angle_beta   90.00
_cell.angle_gamma   90.00
#
_symmetry.space_group_name_H-M   'P 1'
#
loop_
_entity.id
_entity.type
_entity.pdbx_description
1 polymer ?
#
loop_
_entity_poly.entity_id
_entity_poly.type
_entity_poly.pdbx_seq_one_letter_code
_entity_poly.pdbx_strand_id
1 'polypeptide(L)'
;EPKHFAISLTGEPTLYPKLNELIKELHNRKYSTFVVSNGMEPGVLKNLEVPTQLYLSVDAPNKDLFEKIDRSVMKDGWDRLNESLKIINKLNDKTRTALRFTLIKGLNMQNPKEWAEKIDLAKPMFVEVKAYMHVGFSKQRLKMENMPTHSEVKEFSKEILKHSDYKIIDEHERSRVVLLMKEDFDGRVMTF
;
A
#
# COMPACT_ATOMS: atom_id res chain seq x y z
N GLU A 1 12.99 0.96 -24.64
CA GLU A 1 11.52 0.93 -24.53
C GLU A 1 11.10 0.64 -23.09
N PRO A 2 10.03 1.30 -22.56
CA PRO A 2 9.53 1.02 -21.22
C PRO A 2 9.02 -0.43 -21.14
N LYS A 3 9.40 -1.13 -20.08
CA LYS A 3 8.99 -2.53 -19.83
C LYS A 3 8.13 -2.69 -18.58
N HIS A 4 7.94 -1.61 -17.81
CA HIS A 4 7.25 -1.62 -16.53
C HIS A 4 6.14 -0.59 -16.55
N PHE A 5 4.91 -1.01 -16.25
CA PHE A 5 3.72 -0.17 -16.28
C PHE A 5 3.12 -0.05 -14.89
N ALA A 6 3.27 1.14 -14.30
CA ALA A 6 2.57 1.48 -13.06
C ALA A 6 1.18 2.03 -13.38
N ILE A 7 0.17 1.24 -13.08
CA ILE A 7 -1.24 1.62 -13.24
C ILE A 7 -1.68 2.28 -11.94
N SER A 8 -1.46 3.61 -11.89
CA SER A 8 -1.64 4.40 -10.68
C SER A 8 -1.71 5.90 -11.00
N LEU A 9 -1.66 6.77 -10.00
CA LEU A 9 -1.54 8.24 -10.01
C LEU A 9 -2.83 8.99 -10.29
N THR A 10 -3.54 8.73 -11.38
CA THR A 10 -4.72 9.50 -11.76
C THR A 10 -5.97 8.66 -11.55
N GLY A 11 -6.63 8.88 -10.42
CA GLY A 11 -7.82 8.13 -10.03
C GLY A 11 -7.52 6.73 -9.46
N GLU A 12 -8.57 5.94 -9.30
CA GLU A 12 -8.51 4.57 -8.79
C GLU A 12 -8.53 3.57 -9.96
N PRO A 13 -7.48 2.74 -10.15
CA PRO A 13 -7.42 1.80 -11.26
C PRO A 13 -8.58 0.81 -11.33
N THR A 14 -9.10 0.38 -10.18
CA THR A 14 -10.20 -0.58 -10.12
C THR A 14 -11.53 -0.05 -10.65
N LEU A 15 -11.63 1.26 -10.89
CA LEU A 15 -12.78 1.87 -11.57
C LEU A 15 -12.69 1.79 -13.11
N TYR A 16 -11.52 1.42 -13.65
CA TYR A 16 -11.37 1.27 -15.10
C TYR A 16 -11.97 -0.06 -15.58
N PRO A 17 -13.04 -0.04 -16.37
CA PRO A 17 -13.81 -1.25 -16.68
C PRO A 17 -13.05 -2.29 -17.51
N LYS A 18 -11.92 -1.90 -18.13
CA LYS A 18 -11.06 -2.79 -18.92
C LYS A 18 -9.68 -3.01 -18.28
N LEU A 19 -9.61 -2.93 -16.95
CA LEU A 19 -8.34 -3.11 -16.24
C LEU A 19 -7.76 -4.51 -16.48
N ASN A 20 -8.58 -5.54 -16.46
CA ASN A 20 -8.16 -6.93 -16.69
C ASN A 20 -7.60 -7.13 -18.10
N GLU A 21 -8.27 -6.57 -19.11
CA GLU A 21 -7.82 -6.66 -20.51
C GLU A 21 -6.50 -5.89 -20.69
N LEU A 22 -6.35 -4.74 -20.03
CA LEU A 22 -5.11 -3.95 -20.07
C LEU A 22 -3.94 -4.74 -19.47
N ILE A 23 -4.12 -5.32 -18.26
CA ILE A 23 -3.08 -6.12 -17.62
C ILE A 23 -2.68 -7.29 -18.50
N LYS A 24 -3.68 -8.04 -19.02
CA LYS A 24 -3.46 -9.18 -19.89
C LYS A 24 -2.70 -8.81 -21.17
N GLU A 25 -3.06 -7.70 -21.79
CA GLU A 25 -2.37 -7.22 -23.01
C GLU A 25 -0.92 -6.83 -22.72
N LEU A 26 -0.66 -6.16 -21.62
CA LEU A 26 0.71 -5.82 -21.20
C LEU A 26 1.55 -7.07 -20.92
N HIS A 27 0.98 -8.09 -20.26
CA HIS A 27 1.64 -9.36 -20.01
C HIS A 27 1.90 -10.15 -21.30
N ASN A 28 0.99 -10.13 -22.27
CA ASN A 28 1.19 -10.75 -23.59
C ASN A 28 2.41 -10.13 -24.31
N ARG A 29 2.65 -8.84 -24.10
CA ARG A 29 3.84 -8.11 -24.59
C ARG A 29 5.08 -8.28 -23.73
N LYS A 30 5.04 -9.13 -22.70
CA LYS A 30 6.15 -9.36 -21.76
C LYS A 30 6.53 -8.14 -20.91
N TYR A 31 5.58 -7.26 -20.66
CA TYR A 31 5.75 -6.14 -19.75
C TYR A 31 5.28 -6.50 -18.34
N SER A 32 5.92 -5.95 -17.33
CA SER A 32 5.45 -6.05 -15.95
C SER A 32 4.43 -4.97 -15.62
N THR A 33 3.51 -5.28 -14.71
CA THR A 33 2.43 -4.39 -14.30
C THR A 33 2.39 -4.22 -12.80
N PHE A 34 2.25 -2.96 -12.35
CA PHE A 34 2.12 -2.59 -10.94
C PHE A 34 0.79 -1.87 -10.77
N VAL A 35 -0.14 -2.49 -10.07
CA VAL A 35 -1.44 -1.88 -9.78
C VAL A 35 -1.44 -1.35 -8.36
N VAL A 36 -1.81 -0.06 -8.19
CA VAL A 36 -1.91 0.59 -6.89
C VAL A 36 -3.36 0.98 -6.65
N SER A 37 -4.01 0.32 -5.70
CA SER A 37 -5.43 0.51 -5.38
C SER A 37 -5.62 1.09 -3.97
N ASN A 38 -6.69 1.84 -3.78
CA ASN A 38 -7.16 2.27 -2.47
C ASN A 38 -8.04 1.22 -1.76
N GLY A 39 -8.34 0.11 -2.42
CA GLY A 39 -9.11 -1.00 -1.87
C GLY A 39 -10.60 -0.80 -1.77
N MET A 40 -11.15 0.24 -2.40
CA MET A 40 -12.60 0.52 -2.29
C MET A 40 -13.47 -0.39 -3.17
N GLU A 41 -12.87 -1.16 -4.06
CA GLU A 41 -13.58 -2.10 -4.95
C GLU A 41 -13.14 -3.56 -4.72
N PRO A 42 -13.44 -4.17 -3.55
CA PRO A 42 -13.02 -5.54 -3.23
C PRO A 42 -13.55 -6.58 -4.24
N GLY A 43 -14.75 -6.35 -4.81
CA GLY A 43 -15.32 -7.20 -5.85
C GLY A 43 -14.48 -7.24 -7.13
N VAL A 44 -13.88 -6.11 -7.50
CA VAL A 44 -12.96 -6.02 -8.64
C VAL A 44 -11.63 -6.69 -8.30
N LEU A 45 -11.05 -6.41 -7.12
CA LEU A 45 -9.80 -7.01 -6.67
C LEU A 45 -9.87 -8.54 -6.61
N LYS A 46 -11.01 -9.09 -6.19
CA LYS A 46 -11.25 -10.54 -6.13
C LYS A 46 -11.17 -11.22 -7.51
N ASN A 47 -11.55 -10.50 -8.57
CA ASN A 47 -11.61 -11.00 -9.95
C ASN A 47 -10.55 -10.33 -10.84
N LEU A 48 -9.54 -9.70 -10.23
CA LEU A 48 -8.50 -9.00 -10.97
C LEU A 48 -7.62 -10.00 -11.73
N GLU A 49 -7.36 -9.70 -13.01
CA GLU A 49 -6.22 -10.32 -13.72
C GLU A 49 -4.95 -10.02 -12.93
N VAL A 50 -4.19 -11.05 -12.61
CA VAL A 50 -3.11 -10.98 -11.63
C VAL A 50 -1.97 -10.11 -12.14
N PRO A 51 -1.71 -8.90 -11.59
CA PRO A 51 -0.60 -8.07 -12.01
C PRO A 51 0.73 -8.66 -11.50
N THR A 52 1.85 -8.16 -12.00
CA THR A 52 3.19 -8.54 -11.48
C THR A 52 3.33 -8.14 -10.01
N GLN A 53 2.77 -6.99 -9.63
CA GLN A 53 2.72 -6.54 -8.24
C GLN A 53 1.45 -5.76 -7.95
N LEU A 54 0.80 -6.07 -6.84
CA LEU A 54 -0.41 -5.40 -6.36
C LEU A 54 -0.12 -4.65 -5.08
N TYR A 55 -0.33 -3.33 -5.10
CA TYR A 55 -0.27 -2.47 -3.92
C TYR A 55 -1.67 -2.15 -3.42
N LEU A 56 -1.83 -2.21 -2.11
CA LEU A 56 -2.99 -1.66 -1.43
C LEU A 56 -2.54 -0.51 -0.52
N SER A 57 -3.09 0.67 -0.76
CA SER A 57 -2.85 1.83 0.11
C SER A 57 -3.68 1.72 1.38
N VAL A 58 -3.04 1.92 2.53
CA VAL A 58 -3.66 1.90 3.85
C VAL A 58 -3.15 3.12 4.61
N ASP A 59 -3.97 4.15 4.72
CA ASP A 59 -3.55 5.42 5.31
C ASP A 59 -4.06 5.59 6.75
N ALA A 60 -4.78 4.59 7.27
CA ALA A 60 -5.33 4.58 8.63
C ALA A 60 -5.34 3.18 9.26
N PRO A 61 -4.99 3.05 10.56
CA PRO A 61 -5.01 1.78 11.28
C PRO A 61 -6.40 1.38 11.78
N ASN A 62 -7.32 2.36 11.95
CA ASN A 62 -8.67 2.14 12.48
C ASN A 62 -9.71 3.00 11.74
N LYS A 63 -10.99 2.73 12.03
CA LYS A 63 -12.11 3.37 11.35
C LYS A 63 -12.16 4.88 11.54
N ASP A 64 -11.94 5.36 12.76
CA ASP A 64 -12.03 6.79 13.09
C ASP A 64 -10.98 7.61 12.30
N LEU A 65 -9.76 7.08 12.23
CA LEU A 65 -8.70 7.71 11.43
C LEU A 65 -8.94 7.56 9.93
N PHE A 66 -9.49 6.44 9.47
CA PHE A 66 -9.89 6.26 8.07
C PHE A 66 -10.92 7.31 7.65
N GLU A 67 -11.98 7.48 8.40
CA GLU A 67 -13.02 8.48 8.10
C GLU A 67 -12.45 9.91 8.08
N LYS A 68 -11.48 10.20 8.95
CA LYS A 68 -10.84 11.51 9.06
C LYS A 68 -9.84 11.79 7.92
N ILE A 69 -9.07 10.77 7.50
CA ILE A 69 -7.96 10.91 6.55
C ILE A 69 -8.43 10.66 5.13
N ASP A 70 -9.00 9.49 4.88
CA ASP A 70 -9.38 9.03 3.54
C ASP A 70 -10.64 9.74 3.05
N ARG A 71 -11.58 10.03 3.95
CA ARG A 71 -12.84 10.72 3.63
C ARG A 71 -13.57 10.03 2.48
N SER A 72 -13.63 8.71 2.53
CA SER A 72 -14.30 7.92 1.51
C SER A 72 -15.74 8.41 1.29
N VAL A 73 -16.13 8.52 0.03
CA VAL A 73 -17.52 8.81 -0.34
C VAL A 73 -18.44 7.60 -0.09
N MET A 74 -17.86 6.42 0.11
CA MET A 74 -18.57 5.18 0.40
C MET A 74 -18.77 5.04 1.91
N LYS A 75 -20.02 4.91 2.35
CA LYS A 75 -20.35 4.75 3.78
C LYS A 75 -19.75 3.48 4.41
N ASP A 76 -19.56 2.44 3.61
CA ASP A 76 -18.96 1.16 3.97
C ASP A 76 -17.46 1.06 3.62
N GLY A 77 -16.79 2.21 3.37
CA GLY A 77 -15.39 2.24 2.90
C GLY A 77 -14.43 1.49 3.81
N TRP A 78 -14.58 1.60 5.13
CA TRP A 78 -13.76 0.85 6.08
C TRP A 78 -13.93 -0.68 5.96
N ASP A 79 -15.15 -1.15 5.78
CA ASP A 79 -15.44 -2.57 5.61
C ASP A 79 -14.88 -3.09 4.29
N ARG A 80 -15.00 -2.29 3.22
CA ARG A 80 -14.41 -2.58 1.91
C ARG A 80 -12.88 -2.67 1.98
N LEU A 81 -12.21 -1.74 2.67
CA LEU A 81 -10.77 -1.81 2.87
C LEU A 81 -10.37 -3.11 3.58
N ASN A 82 -11.06 -3.47 4.66
CA ASN A 82 -10.77 -4.70 5.40
C ASN A 82 -11.08 -5.97 4.57
N GLU A 83 -12.08 -5.95 3.71
CA GLU A 83 -12.32 -7.03 2.75
C GLU A 83 -11.18 -7.12 1.73
N SER A 84 -10.72 -6.00 1.20
CA SER A 84 -9.58 -5.93 0.29
C SER A 84 -8.28 -6.45 0.92
N LEU A 85 -8.03 -6.17 2.20
CA LEU A 85 -6.90 -6.74 2.95
C LEU A 85 -6.97 -8.28 3.00
N LYS A 86 -8.17 -8.86 3.22
CA LYS A 86 -8.36 -10.31 3.18
C LYS A 86 -8.17 -10.91 1.78
N ILE A 87 -8.48 -10.14 0.74
CA ILE A 87 -8.24 -10.55 -0.66
C ILE A 87 -6.73 -10.56 -0.95
N ILE A 88 -5.98 -9.54 -0.50
CA ILE A 88 -4.51 -9.52 -0.59
C ILE A 88 -3.91 -10.79 -0.02
N ASN A 89 -4.36 -11.21 1.17
CA ASN A 89 -3.88 -12.46 1.79
C ASN A 89 -4.03 -13.69 0.87
N LYS A 90 -5.14 -13.77 0.14
CA LYS A 90 -5.41 -14.88 -0.79
C LYS A 90 -4.63 -14.80 -2.10
N LEU A 91 -4.00 -13.67 -2.38
CA LEU A 91 -3.23 -13.44 -3.61
C LEU A 91 -1.71 -13.60 -3.41
N ASN A 92 -1.23 -13.79 -2.19
CA ASN A 92 0.19 -13.86 -1.88
C ASN A 92 0.96 -14.95 -2.65
N ASP A 93 0.30 -16.06 -2.98
CA ASP A 93 0.92 -17.14 -3.76
C ASP A 93 0.84 -16.89 -5.29
N LYS A 94 0.17 -15.83 -5.72
CA LYS A 94 -0.10 -15.56 -7.14
C LYS A 94 0.62 -14.33 -7.67
N THR A 95 0.87 -13.36 -6.83
CA THR A 95 1.49 -12.09 -7.19
C THR A 95 2.28 -11.50 -6.01
N ARG A 96 3.14 -10.57 -6.32
CA ARG A 96 3.86 -9.78 -5.32
C ARG A 96 2.88 -8.79 -4.69
N THR A 97 2.54 -8.99 -3.43
CA THR A 97 1.59 -8.13 -2.70
C THR A 97 2.31 -7.14 -1.82
N ALA A 98 1.85 -5.91 -1.81
CA ALA A 98 2.39 -4.84 -0.98
C ALA A 98 1.29 -4.04 -0.29
N LEU A 99 1.44 -3.78 1.00
CA LEU A 99 0.72 -2.71 1.67
C LEU A 99 1.58 -1.45 1.66
N ARG A 100 0.97 -0.30 1.41
CA ARG A 100 1.63 1.00 1.54
C ARG A 100 0.97 1.80 2.64
N PHE A 101 1.72 2.05 3.71
CA PHE A 101 1.30 2.88 4.83
C PHE A 101 1.85 4.30 4.63
N THR A 102 0.95 5.27 4.45
CA THR A 102 1.36 6.68 4.37
C THR A 102 1.24 7.33 5.74
N LEU A 103 2.37 7.58 6.38
CA LEU A 103 2.43 8.15 7.72
C LEU A 103 2.34 9.68 7.69
N ILE A 104 1.43 10.23 8.49
CA ILE A 104 1.18 11.67 8.64
C ILE A 104 1.48 12.04 10.08
N LYS A 105 2.55 12.81 10.31
CA LYS A 105 2.94 13.26 11.64
C LYS A 105 1.84 14.08 12.31
N GLY A 106 1.57 13.75 13.58
CA GLY A 106 0.52 14.38 14.37
C GLY A 106 -0.90 13.92 14.03
N LEU A 107 -1.06 12.91 13.15
CA LEU A 107 -2.37 12.43 12.77
C LEU A 107 -2.50 10.89 12.90
N ASN A 108 -1.77 10.10 12.09
CA ASN A 108 -1.91 8.64 12.09
C ASN A 108 -0.69 7.87 12.61
N MET A 109 0.38 8.55 13.01
CA MET A 109 1.53 7.94 13.67
C MET A 109 1.22 7.64 15.14
N GLN A 110 0.22 6.79 15.35
CA GLN A 110 -0.28 6.35 16.65
C GLN A 110 -0.83 4.93 16.54
N ASN A 111 -1.09 4.27 17.68
CA ASN A 111 -1.66 2.93 17.74
C ASN A 111 -0.89 1.89 16.90
N PRO A 112 0.43 1.70 17.11
CA PRO A 112 1.26 0.81 16.27
C PRO A 112 0.75 -0.63 16.23
N LYS A 113 0.07 -1.10 17.26
CA LYS A 113 -0.57 -2.42 17.29
C LYS A 113 -1.68 -2.55 16.22
N GLU A 114 -2.50 -1.51 16.05
CA GLU A 114 -3.57 -1.55 15.04
C GLU A 114 -3.02 -1.55 13.60
N TRP A 115 -1.85 -0.94 13.38
CA TRP A 115 -1.12 -1.05 12.11
C TRP A 115 -0.61 -2.49 11.89
N ALA A 116 -0.07 -3.13 12.92
CA ALA A 116 0.34 -4.53 12.84
C ALA A 116 -0.85 -5.46 12.54
N GLU A 117 -2.03 -5.20 13.09
CA GLU A 117 -3.25 -5.95 12.78
C GLU A 117 -3.63 -5.89 11.28
N LYS A 118 -3.30 -4.80 10.56
CA LYS A 118 -3.49 -4.73 9.10
C LYS A 118 -2.50 -5.62 8.37
N ILE A 119 -1.26 -5.69 8.86
CA ILE A 119 -0.25 -6.63 8.33
C ILE A 119 -0.71 -8.06 8.55
N ASP A 120 -1.18 -8.41 9.75
CA ASP A 120 -1.64 -9.75 10.09
C ASP A 120 -2.87 -10.18 9.27
N LEU A 121 -3.76 -9.23 8.97
CA LEU A 121 -4.96 -9.50 8.17
C LEU A 121 -4.61 -9.80 6.71
N ALA A 122 -3.68 -9.03 6.12
CA ALA A 122 -3.30 -9.13 4.72
C ALA A 122 -2.12 -10.08 4.48
N LYS A 123 -1.23 -10.24 5.46
CA LYS A 123 0.03 -11.02 5.38
C LYS A 123 0.82 -10.76 4.09
N PRO A 124 1.03 -9.51 3.68
CA PRO A 124 1.60 -9.20 2.37
C PRO A 124 3.07 -9.63 2.29
N MET A 125 3.60 -9.76 1.06
CA MET A 125 5.04 -9.96 0.88
C MET A 125 5.84 -8.73 1.33
N PHE A 126 5.29 -7.52 1.10
CA PHE A 126 5.95 -6.25 1.38
C PHE A 126 5.03 -5.31 2.16
N VAL A 127 5.62 -4.56 3.09
CA VAL A 127 4.99 -3.38 3.69
C VAL A 127 5.91 -2.18 3.48
N GLU A 128 5.48 -1.22 2.68
CA GLU A 128 6.16 0.06 2.52
C GLU A 128 5.60 1.05 3.54
N VAL A 129 6.36 1.34 4.57
CA VAL A 129 6.03 2.40 5.53
C VAL A 129 6.68 3.69 5.04
N LYS A 130 5.88 4.66 4.62
CA LYS A 130 6.33 5.83 3.89
C LYS A 130 5.83 7.12 4.52
N ALA A 131 6.67 8.16 4.49
CA ALA A 131 6.26 9.51 4.87
C ALA A 131 5.21 10.08 3.91
N TYR A 132 4.20 10.74 4.46
CA TYR A 132 3.40 11.72 3.73
C TYR A 132 4.32 12.77 3.10
N MET A 133 4.01 13.16 1.88
CA MET A 133 4.71 14.25 1.17
C MET A 133 3.75 15.41 0.94
N HIS A 134 4.16 16.62 1.32
CA HIS A 134 3.35 17.83 1.21
C HIS A 134 3.28 18.31 -0.25
N VAL A 135 2.52 17.59 -1.09
CA VAL A 135 2.35 17.85 -2.52
C VAL A 135 0.87 17.75 -2.94
N GLY A 136 0.55 18.30 -4.09
CA GLY A 136 -0.79 18.19 -4.69
C GLY A 136 -1.91 18.77 -3.80
N PHE A 137 -3.09 18.18 -3.88
CA PHE A 137 -4.29 18.63 -3.14
C PHE A 137 -4.20 18.45 -1.63
N SER A 138 -3.33 17.58 -1.14
CA SER A 138 -3.14 17.39 0.30
C SER A 138 -2.67 18.67 1.01
N LYS A 139 -2.00 19.59 0.29
CA LYS A 139 -1.58 20.92 0.80
C LYS A 139 -2.76 21.77 1.31
N GLN A 140 -3.98 21.50 0.85
CA GLN A 140 -5.16 22.23 1.30
C GLN A 140 -5.64 21.77 2.70
N ARG A 141 -5.18 20.60 3.14
CA ARG A 141 -5.64 19.95 4.38
C ARG A 141 -4.52 19.74 5.41
N LEU A 142 -3.31 19.62 4.95
CA LEU A 142 -2.15 19.29 5.75
C LEU A 142 -1.04 20.34 5.54
N LYS A 143 -0.13 20.44 6.50
CA LYS A 143 0.98 21.37 6.47
C LYS A 143 2.30 20.61 6.25
N MET A 144 3.39 21.36 6.00
CA MET A 144 4.73 20.80 5.86
C MET A 144 5.17 20.05 7.14
N GLU A 145 4.76 20.55 8.32
CA GLU A 145 5.05 19.92 9.61
C GLU A 145 4.42 18.53 9.79
N ASN A 146 3.42 18.19 8.98
CA ASN A 146 2.83 16.85 8.98
C ASN A 146 3.66 15.81 8.17
N MET A 147 4.73 16.26 7.50
CA MET A 147 5.68 15.35 6.88
C MET A 147 6.64 14.78 7.93
N PRO A 148 6.61 13.48 8.23
CA PRO A 148 7.62 12.89 9.09
C PRO A 148 8.98 12.85 8.38
N THR A 149 10.04 12.97 9.17
CA THR A 149 11.40 12.67 8.70
C THR A 149 11.57 11.17 8.48
N HIS A 150 12.63 10.78 7.78
CA HIS A 150 12.94 9.35 7.61
C HIS A 150 13.18 8.65 8.97
N SER A 151 13.89 9.31 9.88
CA SER A 151 14.11 8.78 11.23
C SER A 151 12.81 8.54 11.99
N GLU A 152 11.83 9.47 11.91
CA GLU A 152 10.52 9.29 12.54
C GLU A 152 9.73 8.14 11.92
N VAL A 153 9.81 7.96 10.59
CA VAL A 153 9.20 6.79 9.88
C VAL A 153 9.83 5.49 10.39
N LYS A 154 11.16 5.46 10.48
CA LYS A 154 11.90 4.26 10.93
C LYS A 154 11.60 3.91 12.39
N GLU A 155 11.58 4.90 13.28
CA GLU A 155 11.23 4.66 14.69
C GLU A 155 9.78 4.17 14.83
N PHE A 156 8.83 4.78 14.12
CA PHE A 156 7.45 4.31 14.16
C PHE A 156 7.29 2.90 13.55
N SER A 157 8.07 2.57 12.51
CA SER A 157 8.13 1.22 11.97
C SER A 157 8.60 0.20 13.01
N LYS A 158 9.59 0.55 13.85
CA LYS A 158 10.03 -0.32 14.97
C LYS A 158 8.92 -0.53 16.00
N GLU A 159 8.12 0.51 16.26
CA GLU A 159 6.96 0.36 17.18
C GLU A 159 5.91 -0.61 16.61
N ILE A 160 5.61 -0.54 15.30
CA ILE A 160 4.73 -1.52 14.63
C ILE A 160 5.30 -2.93 14.78
N LEU A 161 6.61 -3.10 14.59
CA LEU A 161 7.30 -4.41 14.63
C LEU A 161 7.33 -5.04 16.01
N LYS A 162 7.05 -4.32 17.10
CA LYS A 162 6.85 -4.93 18.42
C LYS A 162 5.61 -5.83 18.48
N HIS A 163 4.72 -5.72 17.49
CA HIS A 163 3.45 -6.43 17.40
C HIS A 163 3.33 -7.28 16.13
N SER A 164 4.43 -7.52 15.39
CA SER A 164 4.44 -8.26 14.14
C SER A 164 5.71 -9.10 14.01
N ASP A 165 5.65 -10.19 13.26
CA ASP A 165 6.80 -11.05 12.94
C ASP A 165 7.60 -10.57 11.70
N TYR A 166 7.26 -9.39 11.17
CA TYR A 166 8.00 -8.73 10.10
C TYR A 166 9.29 -8.09 10.63
N LYS A 167 10.18 -7.74 9.71
CA LYS A 167 11.48 -7.12 10.00
C LYS A 167 11.73 -5.98 9.02
N ILE A 168 12.54 -5.00 9.41
CA ILE A 168 13.07 -4.01 8.46
C ILE A 168 14.11 -4.73 7.60
N ILE A 169 13.86 -4.76 6.29
CA ILE A 169 14.74 -5.41 5.31
C ILE A 169 15.52 -4.39 4.51
N ASP A 170 14.90 -3.24 4.22
CA ASP A 170 15.51 -2.21 3.38
C ASP A 170 14.93 -0.83 3.72
N GLU A 171 15.61 0.22 3.28
CA GLU A 171 15.14 1.59 3.46
C GLU A 171 15.69 2.50 2.35
N HIS A 172 14.94 3.55 2.04
CA HIS A 172 15.41 4.58 1.13
C HIS A 172 15.18 5.96 1.75
N GLU A 173 16.24 6.54 2.30
CA GLU A 173 16.19 7.76 3.10
C GLU A 173 15.61 8.95 2.34
N ARG A 174 16.06 9.18 1.11
CA ARG A 174 15.58 10.31 0.28
C ARG A 174 14.07 10.24 0.00
N SER A 175 13.52 9.03 -0.15
CA SER A 175 12.09 8.80 -0.34
C SER A 175 11.33 8.65 0.98
N ARG A 176 12.04 8.66 2.11
CA ARG A 176 11.51 8.47 3.47
C ARG A 176 10.62 7.24 3.55
N VAL A 177 11.13 6.12 3.04
CA VAL A 177 10.43 4.83 3.05
C VAL A 177 11.27 3.78 3.76
N VAL A 178 10.59 2.92 4.52
CA VAL A 178 11.14 1.72 5.16
C VAL A 178 10.37 0.52 4.62
N LEU A 179 11.09 -0.51 4.22
CA LEU A 179 10.51 -1.75 3.72
C LEU A 179 10.50 -2.80 4.84
N LEU A 180 9.31 -3.30 5.17
CA LEU A 180 9.15 -4.42 6.08
C LEU A 180 8.77 -5.68 5.30
N MET A 181 9.35 -6.80 5.70
CA MET A 181 9.05 -8.13 5.19
C MET A 181 9.15 -9.15 6.32
N LYS A 182 8.49 -10.28 6.18
CA LYS A 182 8.65 -11.39 7.10
C LYS A 182 10.03 -12.03 6.95
N GLU A 183 10.42 -12.30 5.70
CA GLU A 183 11.73 -12.83 5.31
C GLU A 183 12.17 -12.20 4.00
N ASP A 184 13.48 -11.97 3.84
CA ASP A 184 14.05 -11.56 2.56
C ASP A 184 14.24 -12.79 1.65
N PHE A 185 14.28 -12.60 0.33
CA PHE A 185 14.44 -13.66 -0.64
C PHE A 185 15.22 -13.20 -1.87
N ASP A 186 15.89 -14.15 -2.51
CA ASP A 186 16.63 -13.92 -3.76
C ASP A 186 15.66 -13.47 -4.86
N GLY A 187 16.01 -12.39 -5.58
CA GLY A 187 15.14 -11.79 -6.59
C GLY A 187 14.07 -10.83 -6.03
N ARG A 188 14.17 -10.44 -4.73
CA ARG A 188 13.33 -9.37 -4.16
C ARG A 188 13.38 -8.10 -5.01
N VAL A 189 14.57 -7.69 -5.39
CA VAL A 189 14.77 -6.60 -6.36
C VAL A 189 14.65 -7.20 -7.76
N MET A 190 13.63 -6.75 -8.50
CA MET A 190 13.42 -7.22 -9.87
C MET A 190 14.51 -6.62 -10.77
N THR A 191 15.25 -7.48 -11.44
CA THR A 191 16.21 -7.10 -12.50
C THR A 191 15.55 -7.33 -13.86
N PHE A 192 15.78 -6.40 -14.81
CA PHE A 192 15.11 -6.39 -16.09
C PHE A 192 16.07 -6.19 -17.25
#